data_b1a0201632b5f8e1f18ffbd85330c7aa
#
_entry.id   b1a0201632b5f8e1f18ffbd85330c7aa
#
_cell.length_a   1.000
_cell.length_b   1.000
_cell.length_c   1.000
_cell.angle_alpha   90.00
_cell.angle_beta   90.00
_cell.angle_gamma   90.00
#
_symmetry.space_group_name_H-M   'P 1'
#
loop_
_entity.id
_entity.type
_entity.pdbx_description
1 polymer ?
#
loop_
_entity_poly.entity_id
_entity_poly.type
_entity_poly.pdbx_seq_one_letter_code
_entity_poly.pdbx_strand_id
1 'polypeptide(L)'
;MKEHHAQTIQARLIPPPQKFTAKDYSVWAVRDGAAIRLLAPMQDAAETVTRFFRIHFHAEIAVEQQNTASALPPEGYKLDVSQDCCTISADTLQGLRYALHTIRQLAESERGVLTSRRKQLPCVAIEDYPATAFRGIHLCWFPETPVWEIERQIRLAAYYKFNYAVIESWGVLKFDRHPEFCWQEYAVEKAEFRRLIKLGDDLGIRLVPQLNLFGHATSARLGAGKHMLLDQHPEYEPLFEPDGWTWCISNPAARQYLAELVEELLDLYENPPYFHIGCDEAYTPESCSMCMENYLEKLADHIRFFHDMLSSRGIKTMMWHDMLLAQEDPRWSGGYIACGHQAEGHDTLHTLLPKSIIICDWQYNYPVCGKEEPEWLTSTYLQSLGFPVVVCPWDDPKGGLSLGKCVVRAGLDGYLQTVWHHGTKSARLHPIFVQGAHGAWSPEVESPRDKYVYLNCHLRQLSQEMGLNKYHQFGSVQYQVDSVPYQD
;
A
#
# COMPACT_ATOMS: atom_id res chain seq x y z
N MET A 1 -12.30 -22.06 28.56
CA MET A 1 -12.92 -22.52 27.30
C MET A 1 -13.51 -21.38 26.46
N LYS A 2 -14.40 -20.51 27.04
CA LYS A 2 -14.98 -19.37 26.28
C LYS A 2 -13.94 -18.39 25.79
N GLU A 3 -12.97 -18.03 26.60
CA GLU A 3 -11.87 -17.13 26.24
C GLU A 3 -11.01 -17.67 25.11
N HIS A 4 -10.64 -18.95 25.16
CA HIS A 4 -9.89 -19.60 24.08
C HIS A 4 -10.67 -19.64 22.75
N HIS A 5 -11.98 -19.84 22.81
CA HIS A 5 -12.83 -19.78 21.62
C HIS A 5 -12.87 -18.37 21.02
N ALA A 6 -13.03 -17.33 21.85
CA ALA A 6 -12.99 -15.94 21.41
C ALA A 6 -11.65 -15.58 20.75
N GLN A 7 -10.53 -15.95 21.39
CA GLN A 7 -9.18 -15.73 20.86
C GLN A 7 -8.98 -16.44 19.52
N THR A 8 -9.49 -17.66 19.39
CA THR A 8 -9.41 -18.43 18.14
C THR A 8 -10.16 -17.75 16.99
N ILE A 9 -11.34 -17.19 17.24
CA ILE A 9 -12.09 -16.45 16.22
C ILE A 9 -11.38 -15.13 15.88
N GLN A 10 -11.02 -14.36 16.92
CA GLN A 10 -10.36 -13.06 16.72
C GLN A 10 -9.05 -13.17 15.95
N ALA A 11 -8.29 -14.23 16.20
CA ALA A 11 -7.03 -14.47 15.51
C ALA A 11 -7.16 -14.72 14.00
N ARG A 12 -8.37 -14.96 13.48
CA ARG A 12 -8.61 -15.07 12.03
C ARG A 12 -8.72 -13.69 11.37
N LEU A 13 -9.01 -12.65 12.15
CA LEU A 13 -9.30 -11.33 11.65
C LEU A 13 -7.99 -10.54 11.44
N ILE A 14 -7.73 -10.16 10.22
CA ILE A 14 -6.55 -9.40 9.79
C ILE A 14 -7.01 -8.20 8.95
N PRO A 15 -6.77 -6.99 9.41
CA PRO A 15 -6.26 -6.59 10.73
C PRO A 15 -7.22 -6.95 11.87
N PRO A 16 -6.71 -7.03 13.12
CA PRO A 16 -7.59 -7.25 14.27
C PRO A 16 -8.54 -6.06 14.43
N PRO A 17 -9.84 -6.30 14.68
CA PRO A 17 -10.82 -5.22 14.81
C PRO A 17 -10.63 -4.44 16.11
N GLN A 18 -11.06 -3.17 16.13
CA GLN A 18 -10.96 -2.28 17.29
C GLN A 18 -11.70 -2.84 18.52
N LYS A 19 -12.89 -3.42 18.31
CA LYS A 19 -13.65 -4.08 19.37
C LYS A 19 -14.19 -5.41 18.86
N PHE A 20 -14.00 -6.45 19.64
CA PHE A 20 -14.43 -7.82 19.32
C PHE A 20 -15.03 -8.51 20.55
N THR A 21 -16.17 -9.16 20.35
CA THR A 21 -16.80 -10.01 21.37
C THR A 21 -17.38 -11.25 20.71
N ALA A 22 -16.90 -12.42 21.11
CA ALA A 22 -17.59 -13.68 20.80
C ALA A 22 -18.75 -13.87 21.75
N LYS A 23 -19.95 -14.12 21.21
CA LYS A 23 -21.17 -14.26 22.03
C LYS A 23 -21.23 -15.63 22.74
N ASP A 24 -21.15 -16.68 21.94
CA ASP A 24 -21.20 -18.07 22.41
C ASP A 24 -20.60 -19.01 21.31
N TYR A 25 -20.89 -20.30 21.42
CA TYR A 25 -20.47 -21.30 20.41
C TYR A 25 -21.48 -21.45 19.26
N SER A 26 -22.52 -20.64 19.22
CA SER A 26 -23.54 -20.72 18.18
C SER A 26 -23.02 -20.09 16.88
N VAL A 27 -23.68 -20.45 15.79
CA VAL A 27 -23.35 -20.02 14.44
C VAL A 27 -24.57 -19.56 13.69
N TRP A 28 -24.40 -18.61 12.79
CA TRP A 28 -25.38 -18.23 11.79
C TRP A 28 -25.11 -18.99 10.50
N ALA A 29 -26.12 -19.69 9.99
CA ALA A 29 -26.00 -20.48 8.76
C ALA A 29 -26.22 -19.60 7.53
N VAL A 30 -25.22 -19.51 6.66
CA VAL A 30 -25.32 -18.84 5.36
C VAL A 30 -25.98 -19.80 4.36
N ARG A 31 -27.24 -19.55 4.04
CA ARG A 31 -28.07 -20.36 3.14
C ARG A 31 -29.05 -19.45 2.40
N ASP A 32 -29.69 -19.97 1.36
CA ASP A 32 -30.74 -19.25 0.66
C ASP A 32 -31.84 -18.81 1.64
N GLY A 33 -32.27 -17.55 1.49
CA GLY A 33 -33.23 -16.91 2.37
C GLY A 33 -32.71 -16.53 3.75
N ALA A 34 -31.42 -16.72 4.07
CA ALA A 34 -30.85 -16.28 5.34
C ALA A 34 -30.95 -14.75 5.46
N ALA A 35 -31.38 -14.27 6.65
CA ALA A 35 -31.72 -12.87 6.88
C ALA A 35 -30.47 -12.02 7.15
N ILE A 36 -30.34 -10.91 6.43
CA ILE A 36 -29.38 -9.83 6.73
C ILE A 36 -30.16 -8.55 6.95
N ARG A 37 -29.93 -7.92 8.10
CA ARG A 37 -30.36 -6.55 8.36
C ARG A 37 -29.21 -5.60 8.03
N LEU A 38 -29.46 -4.68 7.11
CA LEU A 38 -28.47 -3.72 6.63
C LEU A 38 -28.86 -2.30 7.04
N LEU A 39 -28.08 -1.68 7.94
CA LEU A 39 -28.20 -0.28 8.33
C LEU A 39 -27.19 0.54 7.53
N ALA A 40 -27.63 1.08 6.41
CA ALA A 40 -26.75 1.76 5.47
C ALA A 40 -27.54 2.80 4.66
N PRO A 41 -27.05 4.06 4.62
CA PRO A 41 -27.72 5.13 3.86
C PRO A 41 -27.44 5.10 2.34
N MET A 42 -26.50 4.24 1.89
CA MET A 42 -26.11 4.17 0.47
C MET A 42 -27.16 3.39 -0.35
N GLN A 43 -27.49 3.92 -1.52
CA GLN A 43 -28.54 3.36 -2.39
C GLN A 43 -28.22 1.92 -2.84
N ASP A 44 -26.96 1.63 -3.20
CA ASP A 44 -26.54 0.35 -3.77
C ASP A 44 -26.03 -0.67 -2.73
N ALA A 45 -26.24 -0.37 -1.43
CA ALA A 45 -25.70 -1.18 -0.36
C ALA A 45 -26.27 -2.61 -0.35
N ALA A 46 -27.59 -2.76 -0.53
CA ALA A 46 -28.24 -4.09 -0.56
C ALA A 46 -27.77 -4.93 -1.75
N GLU A 47 -27.60 -4.32 -2.92
CA GLU A 47 -27.08 -5.00 -4.11
C GLU A 47 -25.63 -5.47 -3.89
N THR A 48 -24.79 -4.62 -3.31
CA THR A 48 -23.40 -4.95 -2.95
C THR A 48 -23.35 -6.17 -2.02
N VAL A 49 -24.18 -6.19 -0.98
CA VAL A 49 -24.25 -7.31 -0.03
C VAL A 49 -24.76 -8.58 -0.73
N THR A 50 -25.84 -8.50 -1.49
CA THR A 50 -26.41 -9.65 -2.21
C THR A 50 -25.41 -10.25 -3.19
N ARG A 51 -24.78 -9.41 -4.01
CA ARG A 51 -23.72 -9.82 -4.97
C ARG A 51 -22.56 -10.50 -4.23
N PHE A 52 -22.09 -9.95 -3.12
CA PHE A 52 -21.02 -10.54 -2.31
C PHE A 52 -21.38 -11.96 -1.84
N PHE A 53 -22.54 -12.17 -1.28
CA PHE A 53 -22.93 -13.50 -0.77
C PHE A 53 -23.17 -14.50 -1.91
N ARG A 54 -23.70 -14.05 -3.04
CA ARG A 54 -23.82 -14.89 -4.25
C ARG A 54 -22.46 -15.37 -4.74
N ILE A 55 -21.50 -14.47 -4.86
CA ILE A 55 -20.14 -14.79 -5.37
C ILE A 55 -19.39 -15.66 -4.35
N HIS A 56 -19.36 -15.25 -3.09
CA HIS A 56 -18.47 -15.86 -2.10
C HIS A 56 -19.07 -17.04 -1.32
N PHE A 57 -20.37 -17.15 -1.25
CA PHE A 57 -21.04 -18.20 -0.47
C PHE A 57 -21.99 -19.04 -1.32
N HIS A 58 -22.20 -18.68 -2.59
CA HIS A 58 -23.20 -19.30 -3.46
C HIS A 58 -24.57 -19.38 -2.75
N ALA A 59 -25.00 -18.27 -2.18
CA ALA A 59 -26.26 -18.16 -1.42
C ALA A 59 -27.03 -16.90 -1.82
N GLU A 60 -28.33 -17.06 -2.04
CA GLU A 60 -29.27 -15.95 -2.23
C GLU A 60 -29.85 -15.56 -0.88
N ILE A 61 -29.35 -14.46 -0.34
CA ILE A 61 -29.74 -13.97 0.98
C ILE A 61 -30.93 -13.01 0.91
N ALA A 62 -31.68 -12.89 2.01
CA ALA A 62 -32.73 -11.90 2.18
C ALA A 62 -32.17 -10.67 2.89
N VAL A 63 -32.04 -9.54 2.16
CA VAL A 63 -31.53 -8.29 2.71
C VAL A 63 -32.65 -7.31 3.01
N GLU A 64 -32.79 -6.93 4.27
CA GLU A 64 -33.65 -5.84 4.71
C GLU A 64 -32.78 -4.59 4.97
N GLN A 65 -32.83 -3.64 4.04
CA GLN A 65 -32.08 -2.39 4.17
C GLN A 65 -32.90 -1.32 4.85
N GLN A 66 -32.29 -0.65 5.84
CA GLN A 66 -32.80 0.57 6.48
C GLN A 66 -31.80 1.72 6.16
N ASN A 67 -32.30 2.79 5.55
CA ASN A 67 -31.52 3.96 5.18
C ASN A 67 -31.23 4.83 6.42
N THR A 68 -30.47 4.28 7.36
CA THR A 68 -30.14 4.93 8.62
C THR A 68 -28.63 5.00 8.78
N ALA A 69 -28.13 6.20 9.06
CA ALA A 69 -26.73 6.38 9.43
C ALA A 69 -26.52 5.92 10.89
N SER A 70 -25.40 5.27 11.12
CA SER A 70 -25.03 4.69 12.43
C SER A 70 -24.05 5.58 13.21
N ALA A 71 -23.71 6.77 12.71
CA ALA A 71 -22.74 7.71 13.28
C ALA A 71 -21.39 7.04 13.60
N LEU A 72 -20.91 6.23 12.66
CA LEU A 72 -19.63 5.55 12.77
C LEU A 72 -18.46 6.47 12.43
N PRO A 73 -17.25 6.19 12.93
CA PRO A 73 -16.05 6.84 12.41
C PRO A 73 -15.94 6.66 10.89
N PRO A 74 -15.24 7.54 10.18
CA PRO A 74 -15.03 7.41 8.74
C PRO A 74 -14.55 6.00 8.36
N GLU A 75 -15.16 5.40 7.33
CA GLU A 75 -14.89 4.04 6.86
C GLU A 75 -15.14 2.94 7.90
N GLY A 76 -15.73 3.29 9.06
CA GLY A 76 -16.07 2.33 10.11
C GLY A 76 -17.30 1.47 9.76
N TYR A 77 -17.43 0.35 10.48
CA TYR A 77 -18.59 -0.53 10.40
C TYR A 77 -18.88 -1.23 11.74
N LYS A 78 -20.11 -1.73 11.87
CA LYS A 78 -20.48 -2.68 12.91
C LYS A 78 -21.01 -3.96 12.29
N LEU A 79 -20.70 -5.08 12.94
CA LEU A 79 -21.16 -6.39 12.56
C LEU A 79 -21.71 -7.08 13.82
N ASP A 80 -22.97 -7.43 13.80
CA ASP A 80 -23.63 -8.19 14.86
C ASP A 80 -24.20 -9.47 14.26
N VAL A 81 -23.57 -10.61 14.57
CA VAL A 81 -24.00 -11.92 14.11
C VAL A 81 -24.69 -12.65 15.27
N SER A 82 -25.95 -13.02 15.08
CA SER A 82 -26.74 -13.88 15.96
C SER A 82 -27.12 -15.18 15.23
N GLN A 83 -27.75 -16.12 15.89
CA GLN A 83 -28.21 -17.39 15.27
C GLN A 83 -29.22 -17.16 14.13
N ASP A 84 -30.04 -16.09 14.24
CA ASP A 84 -31.17 -15.85 13.35
C ASP A 84 -30.87 -14.81 12.26
N CYS A 85 -29.97 -13.88 12.54
CA CYS A 85 -29.74 -12.72 11.68
C CYS A 85 -28.29 -12.23 11.76
N CYS A 86 -27.77 -11.77 10.62
CA CYS A 86 -26.53 -10.99 10.55
C CYS A 86 -26.89 -9.51 10.31
N THR A 87 -26.56 -8.63 11.26
CA THR A 87 -26.75 -7.19 11.12
C THR A 87 -25.44 -6.53 10.72
N ILE A 88 -25.47 -5.75 9.65
CA ILE A 88 -24.33 -4.97 9.13
C ILE A 88 -24.71 -3.50 9.21
N SER A 89 -23.86 -2.67 9.84
CA SER A 89 -24.02 -1.21 9.87
C SER A 89 -22.79 -0.56 9.24
N ALA A 90 -22.99 0.32 8.26
CA ALA A 90 -21.91 1.08 7.62
C ALA A 90 -22.48 2.38 7.02
N ASP A 91 -21.79 3.49 7.25
CA ASP A 91 -22.24 4.81 6.76
C ASP A 91 -21.65 5.16 5.37
N THR A 92 -20.69 4.38 4.91
CA THR A 92 -20.03 4.53 3.60
C THR A 92 -19.93 3.19 2.87
N LEU A 93 -19.83 3.23 1.54
CA LEU A 93 -19.61 2.03 0.74
C LEU A 93 -18.28 1.36 1.11
N GLN A 94 -17.27 2.15 1.47
CA GLN A 94 -15.97 1.61 1.88
C GLN A 94 -16.06 0.87 3.22
N GLY A 95 -16.75 1.42 4.22
CA GLY A 95 -17.02 0.73 5.48
C GLY A 95 -17.80 -0.58 5.27
N LEU A 96 -18.78 -0.58 4.35
CA LEU A 96 -19.51 -1.78 3.97
C LEU A 96 -18.58 -2.84 3.34
N ARG A 97 -17.71 -2.46 2.43
CA ARG A 97 -16.69 -3.38 1.84
C ARG A 97 -15.83 -4.01 2.93
N TYR A 98 -15.39 -3.24 3.92
CA TYR A 98 -14.59 -3.76 5.04
C TYR A 98 -15.37 -4.72 5.94
N ALA A 99 -16.66 -4.45 6.19
CA ALA A 99 -17.53 -5.38 6.88
C ALA A 99 -17.64 -6.73 6.13
N LEU A 100 -17.80 -6.69 4.81
CA LEU A 100 -17.89 -7.87 3.96
C LEU A 100 -16.56 -8.67 3.96
N HIS A 101 -15.40 -8.02 3.91
CA HIS A 101 -14.12 -8.70 4.08
C HIS A 101 -14.00 -9.37 5.45
N THR A 102 -14.47 -8.73 6.50
CA THR A 102 -14.50 -9.33 7.84
C THR A 102 -15.45 -10.55 7.91
N ILE A 103 -16.62 -10.49 7.29
CA ILE A 103 -17.52 -11.64 7.15
C ILE A 103 -16.82 -12.80 6.44
N ARG A 104 -16.08 -12.51 5.37
CA ARG A 104 -15.32 -13.51 4.66
C ARG A 104 -14.25 -14.17 5.54
N GLN A 105 -13.50 -13.39 6.30
CA GLN A 105 -12.50 -13.89 7.26
C GLN A 105 -13.13 -14.75 8.38
N LEU A 106 -14.29 -14.36 8.88
CA LEU A 106 -15.03 -15.14 9.88
C LEU A 106 -15.49 -16.51 9.36
N ALA A 107 -15.81 -16.61 8.06
CA ALA A 107 -16.23 -17.85 7.43
C ALA A 107 -15.07 -18.81 7.13
N GLU A 108 -13.82 -18.32 7.17
CA GLU A 108 -12.64 -19.11 6.87
C GLU A 108 -12.36 -20.16 7.95
N SER A 109 -11.97 -21.35 7.54
CA SER A 109 -11.68 -22.46 8.45
C SER A 109 -10.30 -22.29 9.08
N GLU A 110 -10.19 -22.55 10.38
CA GLU A 110 -8.90 -22.61 11.10
C GLU A 110 -7.87 -23.53 10.46
N ARG A 111 -8.32 -24.54 9.76
CA ARG A 111 -7.45 -25.57 9.20
C ARG A 111 -6.91 -25.21 7.83
N GLY A 112 -7.33 -24.09 7.26
CA GLY A 112 -6.88 -23.62 5.94
C GLY A 112 -6.99 -24.69 4.84
N VAL A 113 -7.83 -25.68 5.08
CA VAL A 113 -7.96 -26.80 4.19
C VAL A 113 -8.90 -26.42 3.06
N LEU A 114 -8.54 -26.83 1.91
CA LEU A 114 -9.19 -26.87 0.61
C LEU A 114 -10.68 -27.28 0.59
N THR A 115 -11.25 -27.59 1.72
CA THR A 115 -12.61 -28.10 1.81
C THR A 115 -13.55 -26.98 2.23
N SER A 116 -14.40 -26.66 1.34
CA SER A 116 -15.66 -25.95 1.50
C SER A 116 -15.67 -24.85 2.55
N ARG A 117 -15.77 -23.60 2.10
CA ARG A 117 -16.15 -22.49 2.97
C ARG A 117 -17.23 -22.96 3.89
N ARG A 118 -17.02 -22.81 5.18
CA ARG A 118 -18.10 -23.03 6.12
C ARG A 118 -19.17 -22.00 5.76
N LYS A 119 -20.30 -22.46 5.30
CA LYS A 119 -21.50 -21.61 5.16
C LYS A 119 -22.07 -21.27 6.55
N GLN A 120 -21.18 -20.91 7.48
CA GLN A 120 -21.53 -20.60 8.86
C GLN A 120 -20.58 -19.53 9.40
N LEU A 121 -21.14 -18.51 10.01
CA LEU A 121 -20.39 -17.49 10.73
C LEU A 121 -20.57 -17.69 12.24
N PRO A 122 -19.50 -17.56 13.04
CA PRO A 122 -19.64 -17.54 14.50
C PRO A 122 -20.46 -16.33 14.94
N CYS A 123 -21.23 -16.50 16.02
CA CYS A 123 -21.98 -15.41 16.61
C CYS A 123 -21.05 -14.46 17.36
N VAL A 124 -20.90 -13.26 16.80
CA VAL A 124 -19.96 -12.22 17.27
C VAL A 124 -20.58 -10.83 17.24
N ALA A 125 -20.02 -9.92 18.00
CA ALA A 125 -20.23 -8.48 17.86
C ALA A 125 -18.87 -7.82 17.58
N ILE A 126 -18.81 -7.03 16.52
CA ILE A 126 -17.60 -6.30 16.07
C ILE A 126 -17.98 -4.84 15.85
N GLU A 127 -17.15 -3.94 16.35
CA GLU A 127 -17.14 -2.52 15.97
C GLU A 127 -15.72 -2.21 15.52
N ASP A 128 -15.59 -1.72 14.30
CA ASP A 128 -14.28 -1.60 13.66
C ASP A 128 -14.18 -0.36 12.79
N TYR A 129 -13.01 0.25 12.79
CA TYR A 129 -12.68 1.44 12.00
C TYR A 129 -11.16 1.61 11.92
N PRO A 130 -10.65 2.27 10.87
CA PRO A 130 -9.21 2.48 10.73
C PRO A 130 -8.65 3.49 11.73
N ALA A 131 -7.43 3.25 12.21
CA ALA A 131 -6.70 4.18 13.07
C ALA A 131 -6.13 5.37 12.28
N THR A 132 -5.88 5.22 10.98
CA THR A 132 -5.37 6.29 10.11
C THR A 132 -6.13 6.38 8.79
N ALA A 133 -6.26 7.59 8.26
CA ALA A 133 -6.99 7.86 7.02
C ALA A 133 -6.26 7.35 5.77
N PHE A 134 -4.95 7.58 5.66
CA PHE A 134 -4.14 7.07 4.55
C PHE A 134 -3.51 5.73 4.94
N ARG A 135 -3.93 4.67 4.27
CA ARG A 135 -3.44 3.29 4.46
C ARG A 135 -3.00 2.75 3.12
N GLY A 136 -1.76 3.04 2.78
CA GLY A 136 -1.19 2.66 1.49
C GLY A 136 -0.41 1.35 1.53
N ILE A 137 -0.35 0.70 0.39
CA ILE A 137 0.66 -0.30 0.07
C ILE A 137 1.45 0.17 -1.14
N HIS A 138 2.77 0.10 -1.07
CA HIS A 138 3.66 0.41 -2.19
C HIS A 138 4.01 -0.87 -2.92
N LEU A 139 3.78 -0.92 -4.22
CA LEU A 139 3.97 -2.09 -5.07
C LEU A 139 4.98 -1.77 -6.17
N CYS A 140 6.11 -2.48 -6.16
CA CYS A 140 7.05 -2.46 -7.26
C CYS A 140 6.57 -3.37 -8.39
N TRP A 141 6.39 -2.80 -9.58
CA TRP A 141 6.10 -3.56 -10.78
C TRP A 141 7.36 -3.72 -11.62
N PHE A 142 8.07 -4.81 -11.35
CA PHE A 142 9.28 -5.17 -12.09
C PHE A 142 8.95 -5.74 -13.47
N PRO A 143 9.86 -5.65 -14.46
CA PRO A 143 9.64 -6.18 -15.80
C PRO A 143 9.19 -7.64 -15.84
N GLU A 144 9.72 -8.48 -14.95
CA GLU A 144 9.40 -9.90 -14.88
C GLU A 144 8.10 -10.19 -14.11
N THR A 145 7.47 -9.18 -13.52
CA THR A 145 6.23 -9.36 -12.75
C THR A 145 5.03 -9.35 -13.70
N PRO A 146 4.34 -10.46 -13.85
CA PRO A 146 3.20 -10.52 -14.76
C PRO A 146 2.02 -9.68 -14.25
N VAL A 147 1.19 -9.19 -15.16
CA VAL A 147 0.03 -8.34 -14.85
C VAL A 147 -0.91 -8.97 -13.81
N TRP A 148 -1.14 -10.28 -13.90
CA TRP A 148 -2.01 -10.99 -12.94
C TRP A 148 -1.47 -10.97 -11.50
N GLU A 149 -0.16 -10.85 -11.32
CA GLU A 149 0.43 -10.75 -9.97
C GLU A 149 0.14 -9.38 -9.36
N ILE A 150 0.23 -8.30 -10.13
CA ILE A 150 -0.16 -6.96 -9.67
C ILE A 150 -1.66 -6.92 -9.36
N GLU A 151 -2.49 -7.53 -10.21
CA GLU A 151 -3.91 -7.68 -9.94
C GLU A 151 -4.17 -8.39 -8.61
N ARG A 152 -3.47 -9.50 -8.37
CA ARG A 152 -3.55 -10.24 -7.10
C ARG A 152 -3.17 -9.38 -5.90
N GLN A 153 -2.11 -8.57 -6.02
CA GLN A 153 -1.66 -7.68 -4.95
C GLN A 153 -2.70 -6.57 -4.66
N ILE A 154 -3.34 -6.01 -5.69
CA ILE A 154 -4.43 -5.03 -5.52
C ILE A 154 -5.61 -5.69 -4.79
N ARG A 155 -6.00 -6.92 -5.16
CA ARG A 155 -7.07 -7.66 -4.48
C ARG A 155 -6.71 -7.98 -3.02
N LEU A 156 -5.45 -8.34 -2.73
CA LEU A 156 -4.96 -8.53 -1.36
C LEU A 156 -5.00 -7.24 -0.55
N ALA A 157 -4.62 -6.12 -1.15
CA ALA A 157 -4.70 -4.80 -0.50
C ALA A 157 -6.13 -4.49 -0.06
N ALA A 158 -7.12 -4.69 -0.93
CA ALA A 158 -8.53 -4.52 -0.59
C ALA A 158 -8.97 -5.46 0.54
N TYR A 159 -8.60 -6.74 0.44
CA TYR A 159 -8.95 -7.74 1.45
C TYR A 159 -8.40 -7.42 2.84
N TYR A 160 -7.20 -6.86 2.91
CA TYR A 160 -6.55 -6.42 4.14
C TYR A 160 -6.83 -4.95 4.52
N LYS A 161 -7.84 -4.32 3.89
CA LYS A 161 -8.38 -3.00 4.24
C LYS A 161 -7.44 -1.82 4.01
N PHE A 162 -6.49 -1.92 3.08
CA PHE A 162 -5.82 -0.74 2.53
C PHE A 162 -6.81 0.07 1.70
N ASN A 163 -6.53 1.35 1.48
CA ASN A 163 -7.34 2.22 0.61
C ASN A 163 -6.52 2.87 -0.52
N TYR A 164 -5.21 2.76 -0.51
CA TYR A 164 -4.33 3.22 -1.57
C TYR A 164 -3.33 2.14 -1.97
N ALA A 165 -2.96 2.11 -3.25
CA ALA A 165 -1.83 1.34 -3.75
C ALA A 165 -0.94 2.26 -4.60
N VAL A 166 0.27 2.52 -4.12
CA VAL A 166 1.29 3.25 -4.87
C VAL A 166 1.96 2.27 -5.82
N ILE A 167 1.85 2.52 -7.11
CA ILE A 167 2.41 1.66 -8.16
C ILE A 167 3.68 2.30 -8.70
N GLU A 168 4.80 1.71 -8.39
CA GLU A 168 6.09 2.08 -8.95
C GLU A 168 6.43 1.14 -10.11
N SER A 169 6.28 1.64 -11.33
CA SER A 169 6.55 0.85 -12.52
C SER A 169 8.03 0.98 -12.93
N TRP A 170 8.74 -0.14 -12.90
CA TRP A 170 10.17 -0.20 -13.21
C TRP A 170 10.39 -0.43 -14.72
N GLY A 171 10.06 0.59 -15.51
CA GLY A 171 10.19 0.53 -16.97
C GLY A 171 9.22 -0.43 -17.66
N VAL A 172 8.09 -0.77 -17.05
CA VAL A 172 7.11 -1.69 -17.65
C VAL A 172 5.98 -0.99 -18.41
N LEU A 173 5.70 0.27 -18.10
CA LEU A 173 4.66 1.02 -18.82
C LEU A 173 5.17 1.46 -20.18
N LYS A 174 4.42 1.16 -21.22
CA LYS A 174 4.66 1.66 -22.56
C LYS A 174 4.10 3.08 -22.70
N PHE A 175 5.00 4.04 -22.76
CA PHE A 175 4.68 5.44 -23.00
C PHE A 175 4.46 5.70 -24.49
N ASP A 176 3.57 6.62 -24.84
CA ASP A 176 3.31 6.98 -26.24
C ASP A 176 4.32 8.01 -26.76
N ARG A 177 4.68 9.00 -25.90
CA ARG A 177 5.66 10.06 -26.26
C ARG A 177 7.09 9.57 -26.20
N HIS A 178 7.38 8.66 -25.28
CA HIS A 178 8.70 8.13 -24.99
C HIS A 178 8.70 6.60 -24.95
N PRO A 179 8.46 5.93 -26.10
CA PRO A 179 8.39 4.48 -26.14
C PRO A 179 9.71 3.81 -25.77
N GLU A 180 10.85 4.53 -25.89
CA GLU A 180 12.17 4.08 -25.47
C GLU A 180 12.36 3.98 -23.96
N PHE A 181 11.46 4.56 -23.16
CA PHE A 181 11.56 4.57 -21.71
C PHE A 181 11.18 3.24 -21.04
N CYS A 182 10.72 2.25 -21.77
CA CYS A 182 10.32 0.96 -21.23
C CYS A 182 11.15 -0.21 -21.75
N TRP A 183 11.15 -1.31 -21.01
CA TRP A 183 11.64 -2.59 -21.47
C TRP A 183 10.76 -3.13 -22.60
N GLN A 184 11.24 -3.08 -23.84
CA GLN A 184 10.43 -3.43 -25.02
C GLN A 184 9.79 -4.82 -24.94
N GLU A 185 10.54 -5.81 -24.44
CA GLU A 185 10.07 -7.19 -24.31
C GLU A 185 9.05 -7.42 -23.20
N TYR A 186 9.05 -6.54 -22.19
CA TYR A 186 8.20 -6.65 -20.99
C TYR A 186 7.20 -5.50 -20.88
N ALA A 187 7.11 -4.68 -21.92
CA ALA A 187 6.25 -3.51 -21.92
C ALA A 187 4.78 -3.90 -21.82
N VAL A 188 4.09 -3.25 -20.93
CA VAL A 188 2.65 -3.42 -20.68
C VAL A 188 1.91 -2.24 -21.28
N GLU A 189 0.89 -2.54 -22.07
CA GLU A 189 0.05 -1.54 -22.73
C GLU A 189 -0.79 -0.77 -21.71
N LYS A 190 -1.05 0.51 -21.97
CA LYS A 190 -1.91 1.36 -21.14
C LYS A 190 -3.29 0.80 -20.87
N ALA A 191 -3.83 -0.02 -21.80
CA ALA A 191 -5.11 -0.67 -21.61
C ALA A 191 -5.15 -1.57 -20.36
N GLU A 192 -4.05 -2.31 -20.10
CA GLU A 192 -3.93 -3.13 -18.89
C GLU A 192 -3.81 -2.27 -17.62
N PHE A 193 -3.06 -1.17 -17.67
CA PHE A 193 -3.02 -0.22 -16.55
C PHE A 193 -4.40 0.35 -16.24
N ARG A 194 -5.16 0.78 -17.28
CA ARG A 194 -6.55 1.27 -17.09
C ARG A 194 -7.45 0.19 -16.49
N ARG A 195 -7.30 -1.06 -16.92
CA ARG A 195 -8.04 -2.19 -16.36
C ARG A 195 -7.73 -2.36 -14.86
N LEU A 196 -6.46 -2.27 -14.46
CA LEU A 196 -6.05 -2.38 -13.07
C LEU A 196 -6.51 -1.18 -12.23
N ILE A 197 -6.46 0.03 -12.78
CA ILE A 197 -6.98 1.25 -12.12
C ILE A 197 -8.48 1.09 -11.84
N LYS A 198 -9.24 0.66 -12.86
CA LYS A 198 -10.66 0.39 -12.69
C LYS A 198 -10.92 -0.71 -11.67
N LEU A 199 -10.16 -1.79 -11.69
CA LEU A 199 -10.25 -2.85 -10.69
C LEU A 199 -10.03 -2.29 -9.28
N GLY A 200 -9.02 -1.44 -9.10
CA GLY A 200 -8.75 -0.76 -7.83
C GLY A 200 -9.97 0.02 -7.36
N ASP A 201 -10.55 0.86 -8.21
CA ASP A 201 -11.74 1.67 -7.89
C ASP A 201 -12.94 0.78 -7.52
N ASP A 202 -13.18 -0.30 -8.27
CA ASP A 202 -14.25 -1.26 -7.99
C ASP A 202 -14.08 -1.93 -6.62
N LEU A 203 -12.83 -2.15 -6.19
CA LEU A 203 -12.48 -2.71 -4.89
C LEU A 203 -12.35 -1.67 -3.76
N GLY A 204 -12.38 -0.38 -4.07
CA GLY A 204 -12.15 0.71 -3.12
C GLY A 204 -10.69 0.97 -2.81
N ILE A 205 -9.80 0.62 -3.73
CA ILE A 205 -8.36 0.93 -3.69
C ILE A 205 -8.05 1.99 -4.74
N ARG A 206 -7.59 3.16 -4.31
CA ARG A 206 -7.13 4.19 -5.25
C ARG A 206 -5.68 3.93 -5.63
N LEU A 207 -5.42 3.74 -6.92
CA LEU A 207 -4.06 3.58 -7.41
C LEU A 207 -3.38 4.95 -7.53
N VAL A 208 -2.13 5.02 -7.08
CA VAL A 208 -1.29 6.22 -7.07
C VAL A 208 -0.04 5.94 -7.91
N PRO A 209 0.25 6.69 -8.95
CA PRO A 209 1.47 6.50 -9.73
C PRO A 209 2.69 6.99 -8.96
N GLN A 210 3.82 6.29 -9.15
CA GLN A 210 5.15 6.73 -8.75
C GLN A 210 6.09 6.72 -9.93
N LEU A 211 6.85 7.80 -10.06
CA LEU A 211 7.97 7.93 -10.99
C LEU A 211 9.13 8.63 -10.27
N ASN A 212 10.31 8.03 -10.26
CA ASN A 212 11.47 8.66 -9.65
C ASN A 212 12.02 9.75 -10.55
N LEU A 213 11.97 10.99 -10.05
CA LEU A 213 12.35 12.19 -10.78
C LEU A 213 13.76 12.69 -10.43
N PHE A 214 14.53 11.94 -9.61
CA PHE A 214 15.88 12.33 -9.20
C PHE A 214 16.81 11.13 -9.13
N GLY A 215 16.97 10.42 -7.99
CA GLY A 215 17.77 9.20 -7.90
C GLY A 215 17.12 7.99 -8.57
N HIS A 216 17.82 6.87 -8.62
CA HIS A 216 17.37 5.61 -9.26
C HIS A 216 16.99 5.76 -10.74
N ALA A 217 17.59 6.70 -11.43
CA ALA A 217 17.19 7.04 -12.79
C ALA A 217 17.51 5.92 -13.79
N THR A 218 18.68 5.27 -13.68
CA THR A 218 19.02 4.12 -14.52
C THR A 218 19.87 3.13 -13.74
N SER A 219 19.94 1.89 -14.18
CA SER A 219 20.33 0.79 -13.32
C SER A 219 21.67 0.15 -13.57
N ALA A 220 22.33 0.47 -14.64
CA ALA A 220 23.45 -0.31 -15.14
C ALA A 220 24.51 -0.68 -14.09
N ARG A 221 24.66 0.11 -13.03
CA ARG A 221 25.73 -0.08 -12.06
C ARG A 221 25.35 -0.86 -10.81
N LEU A 222 24.11 -0.78 -10.36
CA LEU A 222 23.72 -1.30 -9.05
C LEU A 222 22.55 -2.29 -9.08
N GLY A 223 21.97 -2.57 -10.25
CA GLY A 223 20.85 -3.49 -10.40
C GLY A 223 19.55 -3.01 -9.71
N ALA A 224 19.44 -1.72 -9.40
CA ALA A 224 18.31 -1.11 -8.69
C ALA A 224 17.76 0.14 -9.40
N GLY A 225 18.12 0.37 -10.65
CA GLY A 225 17.53 1.41 -11.47
C GLY A 225 16.11 1.04 -11.88
N LYS A 226 15.27 2.05 -11.93
CA LYS A 226 13.83 1.88 -12.08
C LYS A 226 13.37 1.97 -13.54
N HIS A 227 14.31 2.22 -14.46
CA HIS A 227 14.10 2.12 -15.89
C HIS A 227 15.43 1.88 -16.61
N MET A 228 15.39 1.63 -17.90
CA MET A 228 16.54 1.17 -18.67
C MET A 228 16.96 2.14 -19.78
N LEU A 229 16.53 3.39 -19.68
CA LEU A 229 16.73 4.35 -20.79
C LEU A 229 18.21 4.44 -21.21
N LEU A 230 19.09 4.78 -20.28
CA LEU A 230 20.51 4.97 -20.58
C LEU A 230 21.21 3.66 -20.99
N ASP A 231 20.80 2.53 -20.45
CA ASP A 231 21.41 1.23 -20.76
C ASP A 231 21.11 0.77 -22.19
N GLN A 232 19.93 1.13 -22.72
CA GLN A 232 19.49 0.76 -24.07
C GLN A 232 19.77 1.89 -25.08
N HIS A 233 19.81 3.13 -24.63
CA HIS A 233 19.86 4.34 -25.41
C HIS A 233 20.96 5.29 -24.91
N PRO A 234 22.27 5.01 -25.17
CA PRO A 234 23.40 5.83 -24.70
C PRO A 234 23.33 7.30 -25.14
N GLU A 235 22.61 7.61 -26.21
CA GLU A 235 22.39 8.97 -26.71
C GLU A 235 21.67 9.89 -25.70
N TYR A 236 20.99 9.32 -24.68
CA TYR A 236 20.36 10.07 -23.60
C TYR A 236 21.29 10.39 -22.42
N GLU A 237 22.58 9.98 -22.48
CA GLU A 237 23.58 10.29 -21.44
C GLU A 237 23.53 11.74 -20.95
N PRO A 238 23.32 12.77 -21.80
CA PRO A 238 23.26 14.17 -21.36
C PRO A 238 22.09 14.50 -20.40
N LEU A 239 21.08 13.64 -20.29
CA LEU A 239 19.95 13.83 -19.37
C LEU A 239 20.30 13.43 -17.94
N PHE A 240 21.42 12.77 -17.71
CA PHE A 240 21.81 12.19 -16.42
C PHE A 240 23.08 12.84 -15.87
N GLU A 241 23.29 12.65 -14.57
CA GLU A 241 24.60 12.84 -13.95
C GLU A 241 25.60 11.81 -14.51
N PRO A 242 26.92 12.06 -14.44
CA PRO A 242 27.93 11.18 -15.05
C PRO A 242 27.89 9.71 -14.59
N ASP A 243 27.36 9.44 -13.42
CA ASP A 243 27.18 8.07 -12.92
C ASP A 243 25.99 7.33 -13.53
N GLY A 244 25.09 8.05 -14.21
CA GLY A 244 23.85 7.52 -14.77
C GLY A 244 22.78 7.16 -13.73
N TRP A 245 23.06 7.32 -12.44
CA TRP A 245 22.15 6.97 -11.36
C TRP A 245 21.11 8.06 -11.08
N THR A 246 21.48 9.32 -11.33
CA THR A 246 20.71 10.50 -11.01
C THR A 246 20.37 11.29 -12.27
N TRP A 247 19.13 11.79 -12.37
CA TRP A 247 18.77 12.74 -13.41
C TRP A 247 19.52 14.06 -13.24
N CYS A 248 20.00 14.65 -14.34
CA CYS A 248 20.61 15.98 -14.30
C CYS A 248 19.53 17.05 -14.11
N ILE A 249 19.37 17.54 -12.89
CA ILE A 249 18.34 18.53 -12.51
C ILE A 249 18.56 19.90 -13.14
N SER A 250 19.75 20.18 -13.64
CA SER A 250 20.12 21.43 -14.30
C SER A 250 19.90 21.42 -15.81
N ASN A 251 19.69 20.23 -16.39
CA ASN A 251 19.44 20.11 -17.82
C ASN A 251 17.96 20.34 -18.15
N PRO A 252 17.61 21.41 -18.91
CA PRO A 252 16.21 21.66 -19.26
C PRO A 252 15.57 20.54 -20.08
N ALA A 253 16.36 19.81 -20.90
CA ALA A 253 15.87 18.68 -21.67
C ALA A 253 15.48 17.49 -20.76
N ALA A 254 16.23 17.24 -19.68
CA ALA A 254 15.88 16.23 -18.69
C ALA A 254 14.56 16.58 -17.99
N ARG A 255 14.41 17.82 -17.56
CA ARG A 255 13.17 18.33 -16.94
C ARG A 255 11.97 18.20 -17.88
N GLN A 256 12.13 18.57 -19.15
CA GLN A 256 11.07 18.44 -20.15
C GLN A 256 10.70 16.97 -20.37
N TYR A 257 11.69 16.10 -20.54
CA TYR A 257 11.48 14.66 -20.70
C TYR A 257 10.65 14.07 -19.53
N LEU A 258 11.07 14.36 -18.31
CA LEU A 258 10.38 13.91 -17.11
C LEU A 258 8.96 14.50 -17.01
N ALA A 259 8.76 15.78 -17.36
CA ALA A 259 7.45 16.41 -17.33
C ALA A 259 6.48 15.72 -18.30
N GLU A 260 6.94 15.36 -19.50
CA GLU A 260 6.12 14.62 -20.48
C GLU A 260 5.72 13.23 -19.99
N LEU A 261 6.61 12.50 -19.28
CA LEU A 261 6.27 11.23 -18.65
C LEU A 261 5.24 11.41 -17.52
N VAL A 262 5.43 12.43 -16.68
CA VAL A 262 4.48 12.75 -15.59
C VAL A 262 3.11 13.09 -16.17
N GLU A 263 3.02 13.96 -17.19
CA GLU A 263 1.75 14.30 -17.83
C GLU A 263 1.01 13.05 -18.33
N GLU A 264 1.74 12.16 -19.00
CA GLU A 264 1.17 10.93 -19.55
C GLU A 264 0.66 9.98 -18.48
N LEU A 265 1.35 9.91 -17.33
CA LEU A 265 0.88 9.18 -16.15
C LEU A 265 -0.37 9.83 -15.54
N LEU A 266 -0.41 11.17 -15.43
CA LEU A 266 -1.59 11.86 -14.91
C LEU A 266 -2.83 11.63 -15.76
N ASP A 267 -2.67 11.61 -17.09
CA ASP A 267 -3.77 11.31 -18.02
C ASP A 267 -4.19 9.83 -17.92
N LEU A 268 -3.22 8.90 -17.77
CA LEU A 268 -3.49 7.48 -17.62
C LEU A 268 -4.29 7.16 -16.35
N TYR A 269 -3.94 7.81 -15.23
CA TYR A 269 -4.59 7.62 -13.92
C TYR A 269 -5.79 8.57 -13.68
N GLU A 270 -6.19 9.34 -14.69
CA GLU A 270 -7.33 10.27 -14.64
C GLU A 270 -7.25 11.27 -13.46
N ASN A 271 -6.10 11.92 -13.32
CA ASN A 271 -5.76 12.82 -12.21
C ASN A 271 -5.93 12.13 -10.83
N PRO A 272 -4.99 11.31 -10.43
CA PRO A 272 -5.03 10.60 -9.14
C PRO A 272 -4.93 11.60 -7.97
N PRO A 273 -5.41 11.25 -6.76
CA PRO A 273 -5.36 12.16 -5.62
C PRO A 273 -3.95 12.48 -5.14
N TYR A 274 -2.99 11.61 -5.44
CA TYR A 274 -1.58 11.72 -5.09
C TYR A 274 -0.69 11.32 -6.26
N PHE A 275 0.51 11.83 -6.28
CA PHE A 275 1.60 11.39 -7.16
C PHE A 275 2.88 11.32 -6.35
N HIS A 276 3.60 10.20 -6.42
CA HIS A 276 4.87 10.03 -5.73
C HIS A 276 6.05 10.29 -6.68
N ILE A 277 6.84 11.32 -6.38
CA ILE A 277 7.95 11.76 -7.24
C ILE A 277 9.29 11.06 -6.94
N GLY A 278 9.32 10.12 -5.98
CA GLY A 278 10.55 9.44 -5.57
C GLY A 278 11.51 10.38 -4.84
N CYS A 279 12.60 10.75 -5.48
CA CYS A 279 13.66 11.64 -5.00
C CYS A 279 14.51 11.05 -3.88
N ASP A 280 14.71 9.74 -3.90
CA ASP A 280 15.51 8.98 -2.95
C ASP A 280 16.91 8.65 -3.48
N GLU A 281 17.83 8.39 -2.57
CA GLU A 281 19.16 7.76 -2.76
C GLU A 281 19.98 8.32 -3.94
N ALA A 282 20.05 9.62 -4.09
CA ALA A 282 20.96 10.26 -5.04
C ALA A 282 22.36 10.37 -4.43
N TYR A 283 23.25 9.44 -4.76
CA TYR A 283 24.56 9.32 -4.12
C TYR A 283 25.63 10.30 -4.64
N THR A 284 25.51 10.76 -5.87
CA THR A 284 26.46 11.70 -6.50
C THR A 284 25.74 12.79 -7.30
N PRO A 285 24.81 13.53 -6.66
CA PRO A 285 23.82 14.32 -7.38
C PRO A 285 24.36 15.63 -7.99
N GLU A 286 25.57 16.08 -7.63
CA GLU A 286 26.20 17.29 -8.15
C GLU A 286 27.48 16.99 -8.95
N SER A 287 27.57 15.81 -9.55
CA SER A 287 28.81 15.38 -10.21
C SER A 287 29.04 16.00 -11.60
N CYS A 288 28.01 16.55 -12.24
CA CYS A 288 28.18 17.25 -13.51
C CYS A 288 28.45 18.75 -13.34
N SER A 289 29.13 19.34 -14.31
CA SER A 289 29.50 20.76 -14.28
C SER A 289 28.30 21.72 -14.21
N MET A 290 27.13 21.31 -14.69
CA MET A 290 25.90 22.11 -14.60
C MET A 290 25.25 22.07 -13.21
N CYS A 291 25.44 21.00 -12.46
CA CYS A 291 24.80 20.82 -11.16
C CYS A 291 25.66 21.30 -9.98
N MET A 292 26.99 21.31 -10.11
CA MET A 292 27.92 21.66 -9.02
C MET A 292 27.68 23.03 -8.40
N GLU A 293 27.35 24.04 -9.20
CA GLU A 293 27.12 25.39 -8.70
C GLU A 293 25.67 25.59 -8.26
N ASN A 294 25.43 26.07 -7.05
CA ASN A 294 24.11 26.28 -6.46
C ASN A 294 23.20 25.02 -6.52
N TYR A 295 23.80 23.88 -6.23
CA TYR A 295 23.12 22.57 -6.33
C TYR A 295 21.81 22.53 -5.52
N LEU A 296 21.84 22.99 -4.26
CA LEU A 296 20.69 22.90 -3.37
C LEU A 296 19.48 23.70 -3.89
N GLU A 297 19.70 24.91 -4.40
CA GLU A 297 18.67 25.75 -4.99
C GLU A 297 18.08 25.12 -6.27
N LYS A 298 18.95 24.49 -7.09
CA LYS A 298 18.54 23.78 -8.30
C LYS A 298 17.70 22.54 -7.97
N LEU A 299 18.09 21.79 -6.93
CA LEU A 299 17.32 20.66 -6.46
C LEU A 299 15.94 21.11 -5.91
N ALA A 300 15.92 22.16 -5.10
CA ALA A 300 14.69 22.73 -4.61
C ALA A 300 13.79 23.25 -5.76
N ASP A 301 14.38 23.87 -6.79
CA ASP A 301 13.65 24.35 -7.97
C ASP A 301 13.07 23.19 -8.79
N HIS A 302 13.85 22.11 -8.94
CA HIS A 302 13.40 20.88 -9.62
C HIS A 302 12.19 20.26 -8.90
N ILE A 303 12.27 20.10 -7.58
CA ILE A 303 11.17 19.54 -6.78
C ILE A 303 9.95 20.47 -6.84
N ARG A 304 10.14 21.78 -6.70
CA ARG A 304 9.04 22.77 -6.80
C ARG A 304 8.35 22.74 -8.16
N PHE A 305 9.11 22.63 -9.24
CA PHE A 305 8.55 22.55 -10.58
C PHE A 305 7.52 21.41 -10.70
N PHE A 306 7.85 20.20 -10.26
CA PHE A 306 6.92 19.08 -10.30
C PHE A 306 5.80 19.22 -9.27
N HIS A 307 6.08 19.75 -8.10
CA HIS A 307 5.05 20.03 -7.10
C HIS A 307 4.00 21.02 -7.64
N ASP A 308 4.42 22.10 -8.29
CA ASP A 308 3.53 23.12 -8.85
C ASP A 308 2.73 22.54 -10.03
N MET A 309 3.36 21.74 -10.89
CA MET A 309 2.70 21.00 -11.97
C MET A 309 1.57 20.12 -11.44
N LEU A 310 1.82 19.32 -10.40
CA LEU A 310 0.85 18.44 -9.76
C LEU A 310 -0.24 19.25 -9.05
N SER A 311 0.14 20.27 -8.29
CA SER A 311 -0.76 21.13 -7.53
C SER A 311 -1.73 21.89 -8.43
N SER A 312 -1.29 22.32 -9.64
CA SER A 312 -2.15 22.97 -10.64
C SER A 312 -3.32 22.10 -11.10
N ARG A 313 -3.19 20.77 -10.96
CA ARG A 313 -4.24 19.77 -11.22
C ARG A 313 -4.95 19.28 -9.95
N GLY A 314 -4.66 19.89 -8.78
CA GLY A 314 -5.23 19.48 -7.49
C GLY A 314 -4.65 18.19 -6.93
N ILE A 315 -3.50 17.74 -7.43
CA ILE A 315 -2.84 16.50 -7.03
C ILE A 315 -1.81 16.77 -5.95
N LYS A 316 -1.82 15.98 -4.88
CA LYS A 316 -0.85 16.10 -3.79
C LYS A 316 0.44 15.37 -4.12
N THR A 317 1.57 16.05 -3.91
CA THR A 317 2.90 15.49 -4.11
C THR A 317 3.34 14.67 -2.91
N MET A 318 3.85 13.47 -3.15
CA MET A 318 4.55 12.62 -2.18
C MET A 318 6.00 12.46 -2.60
N MET A 319 6.95 12.42 -1.64
CA MET A 319 8.36 12.15 -1.91
C MET A 319 9.01 11.41 -0.74
N TRP A 320 10.08 10.67 -1.02
CA TRP A 320 10.88 10.03 0.01
C TRP A 320 11.66 11.07 0.83
N HIS A 321 11.95 10.75 2.08
CA HIS A 321 12.51 11.68 3.07
C HIS A 321 14.03 11.80 3.06
N ASP A 322 14.72 10.75 2.64
CA ASP A 322 16.12 10.48 2.95
C ASP A 322 17.12 11.56 2.48
N MET A 323 16.81 12.22 1.34
CA MET A 323 17.59 13.36 0.85
C MET A 323 17.32 14.67 1.61
N LEU A 324 16.38 14.70 2.56
CA LEU A 324 16.14 15.86 3.43
C LEU A 324 16.92 15.80 4.74
N LEU A 325 17.59 14.71 5.01
CA LEU A 325 18.33 14.44 6.24
C LEU A 325 19.78 14.13 5.92
N ALA A 326 20.69 14.87 6.56
CA ALA A 326 22.12 14.63 6.41
C ALA A 326 22.56 13.44 7.29
N GLN A 327 23.23 12.47 6.69
CA GLN A 327 23.67 11.25 7.40
C GLN A 327 24.72 11.53 8.49
N GLU A 328 25.42 12.67 8.43
CA GLU A 328 26.40 13.11 9.42
C GLU A 328 25.74 13.68 10.69
N ASP A 329 24.44 13.98 10.64
CA ASP A 329 23.74 14.54 11.80
C ASP A 329 23.62 13.49 12.91
N PRO A 330 24.16 13.77 14.12
CA PRO A 330 24.16 12.80 15.21
C PRO A 330 22.77 12.39 15.69
N ARG A 331 21.72 13.13 15.36
CA ARG A 331 20.33 12.76 15.66
C ARG A 331 19.92 11.46 14.96
N TRP A 332 20.48 11.18 13.79
CA TRP A 332 20.17 10.00 13.00
C TRP A 332 21.14 8.83 13.26
N SER A 333 22.08 9.00 14.17
CA SER A 333 22.95 7.91 14.61
C SER A 333 22.13 6.76 15.20
N GLY A 334 22.61 5.54 15.09
CA GLY A 334 21.95 4.37 15.68
C GLY A 334 20.91 3.69 14.80
N GLY A 335 20.98 3.90 13.47
CA GLY A 335 20.26 3.11 12.48
C GLY A 335 19.07 3.79 11.82
N TYR A 336 18.87 5.09 12.04
CA TYR A 336 17.95 5.86 11.20
C TYR A 336 18.53 6.02 9.80
N ILE A 337 17.66 6.00 8.81
CA ILE A 337 18.03 6.15 7.40
C ILE A 337 18.02 7.63 7.04
N ALA A 338 19.13 8.10 6.51
CA ALA A 338 19.36 9.43 5.95
C ALA A 338 20.43 9.30 4.86
N CYS A 339 20.20 9.85 3.67
CA CYS A 339 21.09 9.72 2.53
C CYS A 339 21.68 11.05 2.05
N GLY A 340 21.17 12.17 2.55
CA GLY A 340 21.75 13.49 2.26
C GLY A 340 23.05 13.76 3.00
N HIS A 341 23.77 14.81 2.59
CA HIS A 341 25.01 15.24 3.18
C HIS A 341 24.97 16.71 3.62
N GLN A 342 25.59 17.05 4.75
CA GLN A 342 25.68 18.44 5.23
C GLN A 342 26.50 19.33 4.30
N ALA A 343 27.56 18.77 3.69
CA ALA A 343 28.40 19.51 2.77
C ALA A 343 27.62 20.03 1.53
N GLU A 344 26.55 19.34 1.17
CA GLU A 344 25.67 19.67 0.05
C GLU A 344 24.44 20.49 0.51
N GLY A 345 24.28 20.70 1.81
CA GLY A 345 23.17 21.48 2.41
C GLY A 345 21.85 20.73 2.53
N HIS A 346 21.82 19.42 2.38
CA HIS A 346 20.59 18.62 2.42
C HIS A 346 19.79 18.80 3.72
N ASP A 347 20.47 19.04 4.84
CA ASP A 347 19.84 19.33 6.14
C ASP A 347 19.07 20.66 6.16
N THR A 348 19.26 21.53 5.16
CA THR A 348 18.56 22.80 4.99
C THR A 348 17.57 22.82 3.82
N LEU A 349 17.59 21.80 2.95
CA LEU A 349 16.72 21.69 1.76
C LEU A 349 15.25 21.87 2.13
N HIS A 350 14.84 21.34 3.27
CA HIS A 350 13.47 21.46 3.78
C HIS A 350 12.98 22.92 3.92
N THR A 351 13.86 23.92 4.04
CA THR A 351 13.50 25.35 4.13
C THR A 351 13.09 25.93 2.80
N LEU A 352 13.51 25.33 1.70
CA LEU A 352 13.26 25.74 0.32
C LEU A 352 12.03 25.07 -0.30
N LEU A 353 11.45 24.08 0.38
CA LEU A 353 10.36 23.25 -0.16
C LEU A 353 8.98 23.68 0.37
N PRO A 354 7.93 23.58 -0.47
CA PRO A 354 6.54 23.77 -0.05
C PRO A 354 6.13 22.79 1.03
N LYS A 355 5.52 23.30 2.11
CA LYS A 355 5.08 22.46 3.25
C LYS A 355 3.86 21.59 2.96
N SER A 356 3.27 21.72 1.77
CA SER A 356 2.21 20.82 1.28
C SER A 356 2.70 19.51 0.70
N ILE A 357 4.01 19.35 0.49
CA ILE A 357 4.61 18.07 0.06
C ILE A 357 4.50 17.07 1.21
N ILE A 358 3.97 15.89 0.92
CA ILE A 358 3.86 14.78 1.86
C ILE A 358 5.19 14.04 1.87
N ILE A 359 5.83 13.98 3.02
CA ILE A 359 7.10 13.28 3.19
C ILE A 359 6.85 11.83 3.60
N CYS A 360 7.32 10.91 2.78
CA CYS A 360 7.26 9.47 2.98
C CYS A 360 8.53 9.01 3.70
N ASP A 361 8.44 8.82 5.01
CA ASP A 361 9.58 8.48 5.88
C ASP A 361 9.76 6.97 5.96
N TRP A 362 10.72 6.42 5.18
CA TRP A 362 11.04 5.00 5.16
C TRP A 362 12.11 4.65 6.17
N GLN A 363 11.71 3.87 7.20
CA GLN A 363 12.59 3.42 8.27
C GLN A 363 12.40 1.91 8.48
N TYR A 364 13.48 1.14 8.35
CA TYR A 364 13.41 -0.32 8.28
C TYR A 364 14.04 -1.02 9.49
N ASN A 365 14.88 -0.32 10.25
CA ASN A 365 15.62 -0.91 11.33
C ASN A 365 14.85 -0.86 12.67
N TYR A 366 14.67 -2.02 13.32
CA TYR A 366 14.07 -2.13 14.64
C TYR A 366 14.84 -3.11 15.52
N PRO A 367 15.05 -2.80 16.78
CA PRO A 367 14.82 -1.49 17.40
C PRO A 367 15.88 -0.48 17.00
N VAL A 368 15.47 0.73 16.65
CA VAL A 368 16.40 1.82 16.40
C VAL A 368 17.05 2.20 17.73
N CYS A 369 18.37 2.36 17.74
CA CYS A 369 19.15 2.72 18.94
C CYS A 369 19.03 1.75 20.12
N GLY A 370 18.65 0.49 19.90
CA GLY A 370 18.53 -0.53 20.95
C GLY A 370 17.40 -0.29 21.95
N LYS A 371 16.45 0.58 21.66
CA LYS A 371 15.26 0.83 22.48
C LYS A 371 14.19 -0.21 22.19
N GLU A 372 13.47 -0.63 23.22
CA GLU A 372 12.36 -1.59 23.08
C GLU A 372 11.20 -0.99 22.26
N GLU A 373 10.90 0.32 22.45
CA GLU A 373 10.02 1.12 21.59
C GLU A 373 10.79 2.34 21.08
N PRO A 374 11.18 2.40 19.81
CA PRO A 374 11.89 3.54 19.24
C PRO A 374 10.99 4.78 19.15
N GLU A 375 11.61 5.95 19.26
CA GLU A 375 10.90 7.23 19.19
C GLU A 375 10.54 7.65 17.76
N TRP A 376 11.09 7.00 16.75
CA TRP A 376 10.93 7.35 15.32
C TRP A 376 11.20 8.85 15.06
N LEU A 377 12.41 9.27 15.45
CA LEU A 377 12.81 10.69 15.50
C LEU A 377 12.73 11.37 14.13
N THR A 378 12.98 10.66 13.03
CA THR A 378 12.89 11.22 11.68
C THR A 378 11.47 11.66 11.36
N SER A 379 10.48 10.80 11.61
CA SER A 379 9.07 11.09 11.35
C SER A 379 8.57 12.31 12.16
N THR A 380 8.87 12.34 13.46
CA THR A 380 8.43 13.45 14.33
C THR A 380 9.20 14.74 14.04
N TYR A 381 10.46 14.66 13.65
CA TYR A 381 11.24 15.81 13.19
C TYR A 381 10.65 16.42 11.91
N LEU A 382 10.41 15.62 10.88
CA LEU A 382 9.83 16.10 9.63
C LEU A 382 8.45 16.74 9.85
N GLN A 383 7.62 16.17 10.73
CA GLN A 383 6.36 16.78 11.14
C GLN A 383 6.60 18.14 11.84
N SER A 384 7.61 18.25 12.72
CA SER A 384 7.94 19.49 13.41
C SER A 384 8.39 20.61 12.46
N LEU A 385 8.89 20.27 11.28
CA LEU A 385 9.21 21.19 10.21
C LEU A 385 7.98 21.66 9.40
N GLY A 386 6.79 21.17 9.74
CA GLY A 386 5.51 21.55 9.14
C GLY A 386 5.11 20.74 7.91
N PHE A 387 5.74 19.59 7.64
CA PHE A 387 5.33 18.70 6.57
C PHE A 387 4.27 17.69 7.04
N PRO A 388 3.30 17.32 6.19
CA PRO A 388 2.55 16.08 6.37
C PRO A 388 3.51 14.89 6.25
N VAL A 389 3.38 13.90 7.14
CA VAL A 389 4.29 12.73 7.17
C VAL A 389 3.52 11.43 7.08
N VAL A 390 3.93 10.57 6.16
CA VAL A 390 3.48 9.19 6.00
C VAL A 390 4.65 8.26 6.33
N VAL A 391 4.49 7.39 7.33
CA VAL A 391 5.52 6.42 7.69
C VAL A 391 5.54 5.24 6.72
N CYS A 392 6.73 4.75 6.38
CA CYS A 392 6.92 3.75 5.35
C CYS A 392 7.80 2.58 5.84
N PRO A 393 7.26 1.63 6.63
CA PRO A 393 7.99 0.43 7.02
C PRO A 393 8.14 -0.57 5.88
N TRP A 394 9.02 -1.55 6.07
CA TRP A 394 9.24 -2.64 5.14
C TRP A 394 8.88 -3.99 5.76
N ASP A 395 9.83 -4.92 5.91
CA ASP A 395 9.59 -6.33 6.24
C ASP A 395 9.82 -6.72 7.72
N ASP A 396 10.09 -5.75 8.58
CA ASP A 396 10.14 -5.97 10.03
C ASP A 396 8.76 -5.79 10.68
N PRO A 397 8.12 -6.89 11.15
CA PRO A 397 6.79 -6.82 11.75
C PRO A 397 6.72 -5.97 13.03
N LYS A 398 7.80 -5.93 13.82
CA LYS A 398 7.85 -5.12 15.05
C LYS A 398 8.01 -3.64 14.71
N GLY A 399 8.91 -3.32 13.77
CA GLY A 399 9.10 -1.97 13.27
C GLY A 399 7.84 -1.42 12.63
N GLY A 400 7.19 -2.20 11.77
CA GLY A 400 5.93 -1.81 11.14
C GLY A 400 4.81 -1.53 12.13
N LEU A 401 4.65 -2.37 13.16
CA LEU A 401 3.65 -2.14 14.21
C LEU A 401 4.00 -0.92 15.08
N SER A 402 5.27 -0.75 15.42
CA SER A 402 5.76 0.39 16.20
C SER A 402 5.56 1.72 15.45
N LEU A 403 5.85 1.76 14.15
CA LEU A 403 5.56 2.92 13.30
C LEU A 403 4.05 3.21 13.22
N GLY A 404 3.20 2.20 13.14
CA GLY A 404 1.75 2.38 13.20
C GLY A 404 1.29 3.03 14.52
N LYS A 405 1.86 2.61 15.66
CA LYS A 405 1.62 3.26 16.96
C LYS A 405 2.12 4.71 16.96
N CYS A 406 3.27 4.97 16.35
CA CYS A 406 3.79 6.33 16.21
C CYS A 406 2.82 7.22 15.41
N VAL A 407 2.24 6.74 14.31
CA VAL A 407 1.23 7.48 13.55
C VAL A 407 0.09 7.94 14.43
N VAL A 408 -0.46 7.04 15.25
CA VAL A 408 -1.59 7.35 16.14
C VAL A 408 -1.19 8.33 17.25
N ARG A 409 -0.05 8.08 17.91
CA ARG A 409 0.40 8.84 19.09
C ARG A 409 0.88 10.25 18.73
N ALA A 410 1.58 10.39 17.62
CA ALA A 410 2.10 11.67 17.14
C ALA A 410 1.13 12.42 16.21
N GLY A 411 0.04 11.78 15.80
CA GLY A 411 -0.93 12.37 14.85
C GLY A 411 -0.31 12.60 13.47
N LEU A 412 0.44 11.62 12.96
CA LEU A 412 0.99 11.65 11.60
C LEU A 412 -0.09 11.36 10.56
N ASP A 413 0.18 11.68 9.29
CA ASP A 413 -0.84 11.72 8.24
C ASP A 413 -1.20 10.35 7.66
N GLY A 414 -0.34 9.33 7.82
CA GLY A 414 -0.65 8.02 7.28
C GLY A 414 0.45 6.98 7.40
N TYR A 415 0.14 5.83 6.80
CA TYR A 415 0.98 4.65 6.80
C TYR A 415 1.03 4.06 5.38
N LEU A 416 2.21 3.88 4.82
CA LEU A 416 2.48 3.29 3.52
C LEU A 416 3.39 2.07 3.69
N GLN A 417 2.83 0.87 3.65
CA GLN A 417 3.62 -0.35 3.69
C GLN A 417 4.44 -0.51 2.41
N THR A 418 5.75 -0.45 2.49
CA THR A 418 6.60 -0.66 1.32
C THR A 418 6.81 -2.14 1.00
N VAL A 419 6.94 -2.44 -0.29
CA VAL A 419 7.20 -3.78 -0.82
C VAL A 419 8.29 -3.70 -1.89
N TRP A 420 9.50 -4.13 -1.54
CA TRP A 420 10.68 -4.11 -2.43
C TRP A 420 11.01 -5.49 -3.01
N HIS A 421 10.06 -6.41 -2.99
CA HIS A 421 10.27 -7.78 -3.44
C HIS A 421 9.63 -8.02 -4.80
N HIS A 422 10.29 -8.79 -5.65
CA HIS A 422 9.68 -9.33 -6.86
C HIS A 422 8.43 -10.14 -6.50
N GLY A 423 7.33 -9.90 -7.21
CA GLY A 423 6.06 -10.60 -7.00
C GLY A 423 6.19 -12.12 -7.10
N THR A 424 7.12 -12.63 -7.91
CA THR A 424 7.42 -14.06 -8.05
C THR A 424 8.02 -14.69 -6.78
N LYS A 425 8.50 -13.87 -5.82
CA LYS A 425 8.99 -14.32 -4.51
C LYS A 425 7.92 -14.15 -3.43
N SER A 426 6.72 -14.56 -3.72
CA SER A 426 5.50 -14.33 -2.93
C SER A 426 5.54 -14.78 -1.46
N ALA A 427 6.45 -15.70 -1.09
CA ALA A 427 6.60 -16.15 0.29
C ALA A 427 6.97 -15.01 1.27
N ARG A 428 7.64 -13.96 0.80
CA ARG A 428 7.96 -12.76 1.62
C ARG A 428 6.92 -11.67 1.51
N LEU A 429 6.17 -11.62 0.43
CA LEU A 429 5.22 -10.56 0.15
C LEU A 429 4.03 -10.57 1.12
N HIS A 430 3.49 -11.72 1.41
CA HIS A 430 2.26 -11.86 2.19
C HIS A 430 2.40 -11.48 3.67
N PRO A 431 3.48 -11.84 4.39
CA PRO A 431 3.71 -11.31 5.73
C PRO A 431 3.71 -9.79 5.79
N ILE A 432 4.25 -9.14 4.75
CA ILE A 432 4.30 -7.68 4.62
C ILE A 432 2.89 -7.09 4.55
N PHE A 433 1.99 -7.67 3.74
CA PHE A 433 0.60 -7.22 3.69
C PHE A 433 -0.11 -7.34 5.06
N VAL A 434 0.09 -8.45 5.76
CA VAL A 434 -0.54 -8.67 7.07
C VAL A 434 -0.02 -7.70 8.13
N GLN A 435 1.29 -7.49 8.20
CA GLN A 435 1.86 -6.54 9.15
C GLN A 435 1.46 -5.10 8.83
N GLY A 436 1.50 -4.72 7.55
CA GLY A 436 1.08 -3.40 7.11
C GLY A 436 -0.38 -3.12 7.40
N ALA A 437 -1.25 -4.11 7.18
CA ALA A 437 -2.66 -4.00 7.54
C ALA A 437 -2.86 -3.76 9.04
N HIS A 438 -2.13 -4.49 9.90
CA HIS A 438 -2.22 -4.29 11.35
C HIS A 438 -1.66 -2.93 11.77
N GLY A 439 -0.47 -2.54 11.25
CA GLY A 439 0.14 -1.24 11.54
C GLY A 439 -0.70 -0.05 11.11
N ALA A 440 -1.38 -0.16 9.97
CA ALA A 440 -2.19 0.93 9.43
C ALA A 440 -3.62 1.00 10.01
N TRP A 441 -4.20 -0.14 10.38
CA TRP A 441 -5.61 -0.21 10.77
C TRP A 441 -5.84 -0.12 12.28
N SER A 442 -5.10 -0.93 13.07
CA SER A 442 -5.34 -1.08 14.49
C SER A 442 -4.05 -1.36 15.28
N PRO A 443 -3.05 -0.48 15.22
CA PRO A 443 -1.72 -0.76 15.78
C PRO A 443 -1.71 -0.93 17.30
N GLU A 444 -2.68 -0.35 18.01
CA GLU A 444 -2.80 -0.46 19.48
C GLU A 444 -3.57 -1.71 19.93
N VAL A 445 -4.16 -2.45 19.00
CA VAL A 445 -4.91 -3.68 19.31
C VAL A 445 -3.96 -4.88 19.30
N GLU A 446 -3.89 -5.61 20.39
CA GLU A 446 -3.12 -6.86 20.45
C GLU A 446 -3.74 -7.96 19.62
N SER A 447 -2.92 -8.66 18.87
CA SER A 447 -3.35 -9.86 18.15
C SER A 447 -3.13 -11.09 19.03
N PRO A 448 -4.14 -11.90 19.29
CA PRO A 448 -4.07 -12.98 20.27
C PRO A 448 -3.18 -14.17 19.85
N ARG A 449 -2.59 -14.18 18.64
CA ARG A 449 -1.81 -15.32 18.15
C ARG A 449 -0.69 -14.96 17.19
N ASP A 450 0.20 -15.93 17.01
CA ASP A 450 1.20 -15.94 15.94
C ASP A 450 0.52 -15.87 14.56
N LYS A 451 0.62 -14.72 13.95
CA LYS A 451 -0.02 -14.37 12.67
C LYS A 451 0.45 -15.24 11.51
N TYR A 452 1.63 -15.84 11.61
CA TYR A 452 2.17 -16.67 10.53
C TYR A 452 1.38 -17.96 10.29
N VAL A 453 0.83 -18.57 11.35
CA VAL A 453 -0.01 -19.76 11.21
C VAL A 453 -1.30 -19.43 10.47
N TYR A 454 -1.96 -18.33 10.84
CA TYR A 454 -3.19 -17.90 10.19
C TYR A 454 -2.96 -17.35 8.80
N LEU A 455 -1.85 -16.65 8.61
CA LEU A 455 -1.45 -16.16 7.31
C LEU A 455 -1.38 -17.30 6.29
N ASN A 456 -0.75 -18.43 6.62
CA ASN A 456 -0.71 -19.59 5.73
C ASN A 456 -2.09 -20.09 5.33
N CYS A 457 -3.03 -20.11 6.27
CA CYS A 457 -4.40 -20.52 6.01
C CYS A 457 -5.11 -19.55 5.07
N HIS A 458 -5.03 -18.25 5.34
CA HIS A 458 -5.62 -17.21 4.51
C HIS A 458 -5.06 -17.21 3.09
N LEU A 459 -3.75 -17.36 2.94
CA LEU A 459 -3.12 -17.33 1.63
C LEU A 459 -3.50 -18.50 0.75
N ARG A 460 -3.60 -19.68 1.31
CA ARG A 460 -4.07 -20.86 0.56
C ARG A 460 -5.49 -20.66 0.06
N GLN A 461 -6.34 -20.15 0.92
CA GLN A 461 -7.74 -19.91 0.57
C GLN A 461 -7.87 -18.81 -0.48
N LEU A 462 -7.22 -17.67 -0.29
CA LEU A 462 -7.21 -16.58 -1.27
C LEU A 462 -6.66 -17.02 -2.62
N SER A 463 -5.59 -17.82 -2.63
CA SER A 463 -5.04 -18.34 -3.88
C SER A 463 -6.03 -19.17 -4.66
N GLN A 464 -6.82 -19.98 -3.96
CA GLN A 464 -7.87 -20.77 -4.59
C GLN A 464 -9.01 -19.92 -5.11
N GLU A 465 -9.46 -18.96 -4.30
CA GLU A 465 -10.56 -18.08 -4.65
C GLU A 465 -10.23 -17.13 -5.78
N MET A 466 -8.96 -16.76 -5.94
CA MET A 466 -8.47 -15.94 -7.04
C MET A 466 -8.09 -16.75 -8.28
N GLY A 467 -8.39 -18.05 -8.31
CA GLY A 467 -7.98 -18.93 -9.41
C GLY A 467 -6.47 -19.10 -9.54
N LEU A 468 -5.70 -18.64 -8.54
CA LEU A 468 -4.27 -18.84 -8.50
C LEU A 468 -4.03 -20.27 -8.01
N ASN A 469 -3.90 -21.18 -8.98
CA ASN A 469 -3.59 -22.55 -8.64
C ASN A 469 -2.19 -22.61 -8.06
N LYS A 470 -2.11 -23.28 -7.12
CA LYS A 470 -2.02 -24.55 -6.58
C LYS A 470 -1.18 -24.66 -5.35
N TYR A 471 -0.07 -24.03 -5.18
CA TYR A 471 0.84 -24.30 -4.08
C TYR A 471 1.47 -23.04 -3.57
N HIS A 472 0.97 -22.51 -2.49
CA HIS A 472 1.77 -21.61 -1.70
C HIS A 472 2.47 -22.43 -0.63
N GLN A 473 3.76 -22.51 -0.72
CA GLN A 473 4.58 -23.07 0.32
C GLN A 473 5.32 -21.94 1.01
N PHE A 474 5.29 -21.95 2.30
CA PHE A 474 6.12 -21.10 3.11
C PHE A 474 7.44 -21.80 3.44
N GLY A 475 8.51 -21.01 3.49
CA GLY A 475 9.84 -21.54 3.79
C GLY A 475 10.56 -22.10 2.57
N SER A 476 11.28 -23.19 2.75
CA SER A 476 12.16 -23.78 1.73
C SER A 476 11.45 -24.58 0.64
N VAL A 477 10.14 -24.62 0.63
CA VAL A 477 9.37 -25.43 -0.32
C VAL A 477 8.90 -24.58 -1.48
N GLN A 478 9.18 -25.02 -2.70
CA GLN A 478 8.87 -24.31 -3.93
C GLN A 478 7.38 -24.34 -4.29
N TYR A 479 6.91 -23.21 -4.80
CA TYR A 479 5.58 -23.08 -5.37
C TYR A 479 5.58 -23.31 -6.86
N GLN A 480 4.56 -24.00 -7.33
CA GLN A 480 4.06 -23.74 -8.68
C GLN A 480 2.77 -22.94 -8.57
N VAL A 481 2.80 -21.73 -9.06
CA VAL A 481 1.60 -20.94 -9.30
C VAL A 481 1.28 -21.12 -10.77
N ASP A 482 0.21 -21.81 -11.08
CA ASP A 482 -0.32 -21.77 -12.43
C ASP A 482 -0.89 -20.37 -12.65
N SER A 483 -0.45 -19.73 -13.71
CA SER A 483 -0.87 -18.40 -14.12
C SER A 483 -2.27 -18.40 -14.75
N VAL A 484 -3.25 -18.95 -14.07
CA VAL A 484 -4.63 -18.84 -14.51
C VAL A 484 -5.14 -17.47 -14.09
N PRO A 485 -5.54 -16.59 -15.02
CA PRO A 485 -6.16 -15.33 -14.69
C PRO A 485 -7.38 -15.56 -13.80
N TYR A 486 -7.57 -14.69 -12.82
CA TYR A 486 -8.81 -14.64 -12.09
C TYR A 486 -9.95 -14.36 -13.08
N GLN A 487 -10.88 -15.31 -13.20
CA GLN A 487 -12.13 -15.09 -13.91
C GLN A 487 -13.16 -14.56 -12.93
N ASP A 488 -13.74 -13.39 -13.26
CA ASP A 488 -14.77 -12.69 -12.48
C ASP A 488 -16.03 -13.54 -12.22
#